data_091c5b4cc4c29e463d803d256335fb74
#
_entry.id   091c5b4cc4c29e463d803d256335fb74
#
_cell.length_a   1.000
_cell.length_b   1.000
_cell.length_c   1.000
_cell.angle_alpha   90.00
_cell.angle_beta   90.00
_cell.angle_gamma   90.00
#
_symmetry.space_group_name_H-M   'P 1'
#
loop_
_entity.id
_entity.type
_entity.pdbx_description
1 polymer ?
#
loop_
_entity_poly.entity_id
_entity_poly.type
_entity_poly.pdbx_seq_one_letter_code
_entity_poly.pdbx_strand_id
1 'polypeptide(L)'
;MVKAVAELFPVGEFLVDELEARSWSQGEFARLMGRPVEFVAEIISGERKLTDQTAAEIGKALGTSAELWLNLQNDYLSWKQAQSKTA
;
A
#
# COMPACT_ATOMS: atom_id res chain seq x y z
N MET A 1 -2.84 -21.59 -2.07
CA MET A 1 -3.05 -21.40 -2.62
C MET A 1 -3.11 -20.42 -3.25
N VAL A 2 -3.41 -20.26 -3.87
CA VAL A 2 -3.40 -19.30 -4.56
C VAL A 2 -4.53 -18.50 -4.47
N LYS A 3 -4.45 -17.27 -4.27
CA LYS A 3 -5.45 -16.47 -4.34
C LYS A 3 -6.03 -16.51 -5.62
N ALA A 4 -7.20 -16.32 -5.74
CA ALA A 4 -7.85 -16.31 -6.99
C ALA A 4 -7.21 -15.29 -7.86
N VAL A 5 -6.93 -15.67 -9.05
CA VAL A 5 -6.23 -14.81 -9.92
C VAL A 5 -6.98 -13.58 -10.25
N ALA A 6 -8.26 -13.60 -10.17
CA ALA A 6 -9.03 -12.45 -10.55
C ALA A 6 -9.17 -11.43 -9.44
N GLU A 7 -8.65 -11.74 -8.28
CA GLU A 7 -8.87 -10.88 -7.14
C GLU A 7 -7.60 -10.24 -6.67
N LEU A 8 -7.55 -8.92 -6.66
CA LEU A 8 -6.40 -8.18 -6.18
C LEU A 8 -6.80 -7.39 -4.96
N PHE A 9 -5.82 -7.02 -4.15
CA PHE A 9 -6.07 -6.30 -2.92
C PHE A 9 -5.53 -4.89 -2.99
N PRO A 10 -6.18 -3.93 -2.30
CA PRO A 10 -5.65 -2.57 -2.23
C PRO A 10 -4.25 -2.56 -1.63
N VAL A 11 -3.45 -1.60 -2.05
CA VAL A 11 -2.07 -1.52 -1.60
C VAL A 11 -1.99 -1.36 -0.08
N GLY A 12 -3.00 -0.75 0.52
CA GLY A 12 -3.02 -0.60 1.97
C GLY A 12 -2.99 -1.91 2.73
N GLU A 13 -3.59 -2.96 2.17
CA GLU A 13 -3.58 -4.26 2.83
C GLU A 13 -2.19 -4.87 2.82
N PHE A 14 -1.44 -4.66 1.74
CA PHE A 14 -0.06 -5.12 1.71
C PHE A 14 0.78 -4.37 2.74
N LEU A 15 0.50 -3.10 2.91
CA LEU A 15 1.23 -2.31 3.89
C LEU A 15 0.95 -2.82 5.31
N VAL A 16 -0.31 -3.12 5.61
CA VAL A 16 -0.67 -3.66 6.92
C VAL A 16 0.09 -4.96 7.17
N ASP A 17 0.14 -5.84 6.18
CA ASP A 17 0.84 -7.11 6.32
C ASP A 17 2.31 -6.90 6.64
N GLU A 18 2.94 -5.92 5.97
CA GLU A 18 4.35 -5.64 6.21
C GLU A 18 4.59 -5.10 7.62
N LEU A 19 3.68 -4.26 8.08
CA LEU A 19 3.81 -3.72 9.44
C LEU A 19 3.62 -4.82 10.47
N GLU A 20 2.65 -5.69 10.25
CA GLU A 20 2.42 -6.80 11.18
C GLU A 20 3.60 -7.74 11.24
N ALA A 21 4.20 -8.02 10.10
CA ALA A 21 5.36 -8.90 10.05
C ALA A 21 6.52 -8.33 10.86
N ARG A 22 6.58 -7.02 11.00
CA ARG A 22 7.65 -6.37 11.73
C ARG A 22 7.24 -5.98 13.15
N SER A 23 6.01 -6.26 13.52
CA SER A 23 5.46 -5.87 14.81
C SER A 23 5.50 -4.35 15.00
N TRP A 24 5.28 -3.61 13.95
CA TRP A 24 5.26 -2.15 14.01
C TRP A 24 3.83 -1.65 14.05
N SER A 25 3.59 -0.64 14.87
CA SER A 25 2.31 0.06 14.84
C SER A 25 2.33 1.09 13.71
N GLN A 26 1.15 1.60 13.38
CA GLN A 26 1.07 2.65 12.37
C GLN A 26 1.84 3.89 12.81
N GLY A 27 1.78 4.20 14.11
CA GLY A 27 2.52 5.34 14.63
C GLY A 27 4.02 5.18 14.51
N GLU A 28 4.50 3.97 14.76
CA GLU A 28 5.94 3.72 14.62
C GLU A 28 6.38 3.86 13.18
N PHE A 29 5.58 3.34 12.26
CA PHE A 29 5.90 3.44 10.85
C PHE A 29 5.84 4.89 10.38
N ALA A 30 4.83 5.63 10.83
CA ALA A 30 4.71 7.04 10.47
C ALA A 30 5.95 7.82 10.91
N ARG A 31 6.45 7.50 12.09
CA ARG A 31 7.65 8.16 12.58
C ARG A 31 8.84 7.85 11.69
N LEU A 32 8.97 6.60 11.26
CA LEU A 32 10.06 6.23 10.37
C LEU A 32 9.97 6.94 9.03
N MET A 33 8.76 7.21 8.57
CA MET A 33 8.57 7.93 7.32
C MET A 33 8.69 9.43 7.48
N GLY A 34 8.66 9.92 8.71
CA GLY A 34 8.64 11.36 8.93
C GLY A 34 7.30 11.98 8.60
N ARG A 35 6.22 11.24 8.80
CA ARG A 35 4.88 11.71 8.48
C ARG A 35 3.95 11.55 9.66
N PRO A 36 2.84 12.31 9.71
CA PRO A 36 1.85 12.10 10.77
C PRO A 36 1.20 10.73 10.63
N VAL A 37 0.72 10.19 11.75
CA VAL A 37 0.09 8.87 11.71
C VAL A 37 -1.16 8.87 10.83
N GLU A 38 -1.85 10.00 10.74
CA GLU A 38 -3.02 10.11 9.87
C GLU A 38 -2.68 9.86 8.42
N PHE A 39 -1.47 10.25 8.02
CA PHE A 39 -1.03 10.03 6.65
C PHE A 39 -0.97 8.52 6.36
N VAL A 40 -0.41 7.76 7.29
CA VAL A 40 -0.33 6.31 7.14
C VAL A 40 -1.71 5.68 7.15
N ALA A 41 -2.57 6.14 8.06
CA ALA A 41 -3.93 5.62 8.13
C ALA A 41 -4.69 5.85 6.83
N GLU A 42 -4.49 6.99 6.19
CA GLU A 42 -5.15 7.30 4.92
C GLU A 42 -4.68 6.40 3.79
N ILE A 43 -3.41 6.06 3.79
CA ILE A 43 -2.88 5.12 2.79
C ILE A 43 -3.52 3.75 3.01
N ILE A 44 -3.58 3.31 4.25
CA ILE A 44 -4.12 2.00 4.57
C ILE A 44 -5.60 1.91 4.22
N SER A 45 -6.36 2.98 4.48
CA SER A 45 -7.79 2.98 4.19
C SER A 45 -8.10 3.17 2.71
N GLY A 46 -7.12 3.57 1.93
CA GLY A 46 -7.36 3.84 0.51
C GLY A 46 -7.78 5.26 0.21
N GLU A 47 -7.84 6.12 1.23
CA GLU A 47 -8.22 7.50 1.01
C GLU A 47 -7.11 8.31 0.32
N ARG A 48 -5.89 7.84 0.41
CA ARG A 48 -4.75 8.53 -0.17
C ARG A 48 -3.98 7.58 -1.07
N LYS A 49 -3.82 7.97 -2.31
CA LYS A 49 -3.04 7.17 -3.25
C LYS A 49 -1.55 7.44 -3.04
N LEU A 50 -0.74 6.45 -3.38
CA LEU A 50 0.70 6.63 -3.32
C LEU A 50 1.15 7.47 -4.51
N THR A 51 2.07 8.37 -4.23
CA THR A 51 2.80 9.09 -5.27
C THR A 51 4.18 8.47 -5.36
N ASP A 52 4.96 8.91 -6.35
CA ASP A 52 6.34 8.43 -6.47
C ASP A 52 7.09 8.70 -5.18
N GLN A 53 6.88 9.86 -4.59
CA GLN A 53 7.60 10.22 -3.38
C GLN A 53 7.18 9.36 -2.20
N THR A 54 5.88 9.15 -1.99
CA THR A 54 5.45 8.36 -0.85
C THR A 54 5.82 6.90 -1.01
N ALA A 55 5.78 6.39 -2.24
CA ALA A 55 6.22 5.02 -2.50
C ALA A 55 7.70 4.87 -2.17
N ALA A 56 8.50 5.88 -2.49
CA ALA A 56 9.91 5.85 -2.16
C ALA A 56 10.13 5.89 -0.65
N GLU A 57 9.33 6.67 0.06
CA GLU A 57 9.43 6.74 1.51
C GLU A 57 9.07 5.40 2.15
N ILE A 58 8.02 4.77 1.66
CA ILE A 58 7.63 3.46 2.17
C ILE A 58 8.72 2.44 1.90
N GLY A 59 9.23 2.43 0.67
CA GLY A 59 10.28 1.50 0.30
C GLY A 59 11.52 1.66 1.15
N LYS A 60 11.89 2.90 1.41
CA LYS A 60 13.07 3.16 2.23
C LYS A 60 12.87 2.67 3.66
N ALA A 61 11.70 2.88 4.22
CA ALA A 61 11.43 2.46 5.58
C ALA A 61 11.35 0.94 5.72
N LEU A 62 10.86 0.26 4.69
CA LEU A 62 10.68 -1.18 4.74
C LEU A 62 11.80 -1.98 4.09
N GLY A 63 12.70 -1.30 3.40
CA GLY A 63 13.78 -2.00 2.70
C GLY A 63 13.33 -2.61 1.38
N THR A 64 12.32 -2.01 0.74
CA THR A 64 11.83 -2.48 -0.54
C THR A 64 11.96 -1.35 -1.55
N SER A 65 11.60 -1.61 -2.80
CA SER A 65 11.68 -0.57 -3.82
C SER A 65 10.39 0.22 -3.89
N ALA A 66 10.50 1.47 -4.33
CA ALA A 66 9.33 2.30 -4.58
C ALA A 66 8.47 1.67 -5.68
N GLU A 67 9.13 1.06 -6.65
CA GLU A 67 8.45 0.48 -7.79
C GLU A 67 7.50 -0.63 -7.38
N LEU A 68 7.91 -1.43 -6.39
CA LEU A 68 7.04 -2.47 -5.88
C LEU A 68 5.70 -1.90 -5.43
N TRP A 69 5.75 -0.83 -4.64
CA TRP A 69 4.53 -0.26 -4.09
C TRP A 69 3.67 0.40 -5.14
N LEU A 70 4.30 1.09 -6.10
CA LEU A 70 3.56 1.70 -7.20
C LEU A 70 2.91 0.65 -8.08
N ASN A 71 3.59 -0.46 -8.32
CA ASN A 71 3.04 -1.52 -9.13
C ASN A 71 1.85 -2.18 -8.45
N LEU A 72 1.96 -2.41 -7.14
CA LEU A 72 0.83 -2.98 -6.40
C LEU A 72 -0.40 -2.09 -6.50
N GLN A 73 -0.20 -0.77 -6.35
CA GLN A 73 -1.30 0.16 -6.44
C GLN A 73 -1.90 0.18 -7.84
N ASN A 74 -1.04 0.26 -8.85
CA ASN A 74 -1.51 0.35 -10.23
C ASN A 74 -2.25 -0.91 -10.66
N ASP A 75 -1.75 -2.06 -10.25
CA ASP A 75 -2.40 -3.32 -10.58
C ASP A 75 -3.80 -3.39 -9.97
N TYR A 76 -3.93 -2.98 -8.72
CA TYR A 76 -5.23 -2.99 -8.07
C TYR A 76 -6.18 -2.01 -8.74
N LEU A 77 -5.70 -0.80 -9.05
CA LEU A 77 -6.56 0.20 -9.67
C LEU A 77 -7.01 -0.23 -11.05
N SER A 78 -6.13 -0.85 -11.81
CA SER A 78 -6.49 -1.36 -13.13
C SER A 78 -7.53 -2.46 -13.04
N TRP A 79 -7.33 -3.38 -12.10
CA TRP A 79 -8.29 -4.46 -11.90
C TRP A 79 -9.65 -3.91 -11.48
N LYS A 80 -9.66 -2.97 -10.56
CA LYS A 80 -10.90 -2.40 -10.06
C LYS A 80 -11.65 -1.67 -11.17
N GLN A 81 -10.93 -0.96 -12.01
CA GLN A 81 -11.53 -0.25 -13.12
C GLN A 81 -12.17 -1.21 -14.12
N ALA A 82 -11.49 -2.32 -14.37
CA ALA A 82 -12.02 -3.33 -15.27
C ALA A 82 -13.29 -3.94 -14.69
N GLN A 83 -13.34 -4.17 -13.38
CA GLN A 83 -14.54 -4.70 -12.74
C GLN A 83 -15.69 -3.72 -12.88
N SER A 84 -15.41 -2.44 -12.71
CA SER A 84 -16.45 -1.44 -12.87
C SER A 84 -17.04 -1.42 -14.26
N LYS A 85 -16.23 -1.66 -15.25
CA LYS A 85 -16.67 -1.59 -16.61
C LYS A 85 -17.51 -2.77 -17.04
N THR A 86 -17.37 -3.88 -16.36
CA THR A 86 -18.10 -5.06 -16.76
C THR A 86 -19.49 -5.10 -16.18
N ALA A 87 -19.84 -4.17 -15.40
CA ALA A 87 -21.16 -4.19 -14.76
C ALA A 87 -22.31 -3.93 -15.75
#